data_5e011471e69cf474636cc5b9a9adf780
#
_entry.id   5e011471e69cf474636cc5b9a9adf780
#
_cell.length_a   1.000
_cell.length_b   1.000
_cell.length_c   1.000
_cell.angle_alpha   90.00
_cell.angle_beta   90.00
_cell.angle_gamma   90.00
#
_symmetry.space_group_name_H-M   'P 1'
#
loop_
_entity.id
_entity.type
_entity.pdbx_description
1 polymer ?
#
loop_
_entity_poly.entity_id
_entity_poly.type
_entity_poly.pdbx_seq_one_letter_code
_entity_poly.pdbx_strand_id
1 'polypeptide(L)'
;GSKGAFAGGVAQYLIEQKKNNYDLFIGTSTGSLLVSHLALRKVDEIKSIYTNVNQNSIFSHCPFKIKTKHGVENIGIHHFNIIKNFIKGSKTFGESYHLKKLIDDSISEVDFNTLKQNYRDVVVTVSNLSLNQVEYKSIKDFSYLEFCEWIWISCNYTPFMSLVKKNGCEYADGGLGSMVPIEE
;
A
#
# COMPACT_ATOMS: atom_id res chain seq x y z
N GLY A 1 -1.47 4.59 -6.39
CA GLY A 1 -1.32 6.03 -6.53
C GLY A 1 -2.65 6.78 -6.48
N SER A 2 -2.74 7.93 -7.14
CA SER A 2 -3.92 8.82 -7.14
C SER A 2 -5.25 8.15 -7.52
N LYS A 3 -5.20 7.08 -8.30
CA LYS A 3 -6.38 6.26 -8.64
C LYS A 3 -7.01 5.56 -7.42
N GLY A 4 -6.29 5.43 -6.32
CA GLY A 4 -6.83 4.88 -5.07
C GLY A 4 -7.95 5.72 -4.47
N ALA A 5 -7.91 7.04 -4.61
CA ALA A 5 -9.00 7.91 -4.18
C ALA A 5 -10.30 7.64 -4.95
N PHE A 6 -10.21 7.38 -6.26
CA PHE A 6 -11.37 6.97 -7.07
C PHE A 6 -11.92 5.61 -6.61
N ALA A 7 -11.04 4.61 -6.40
CA ALA A 7 -11.45 3.30 -5.89
C ALA A 7 -12.12 3.41 -4.50
N GLY A 8 -11.60 4.27 -3.62
CA GLY A 8 -12.20 4.57 -2.32
C GLY A 8 -13.62 5.14 -2.46
N GLY A 9 -13.83 6.09 -3.37
CA GLY A 9 -15.15 6.67 -3.63
C GLY A 9 -16.16 5.66 -4.19
N VAL A 10 -15.73 4.78 -5.11
CA VAL A 10 -16.59 3.69 -5.61
C VAL A 10 -16.96 2.73 -4.49
N ALA A 11 -15.99 2.33 -3.67
CA ALA A 11 -16.22 1.42 -2.55
C ALA A 11 -17.16 2.06 -1.50
N GLN A 12 -17.00 3.35 -1.22
CA GLN A 12 -17.92 4.10 -0.37
C GLN A 12 -19.35 4.00 -0.89
N TYR A 13 -19.57 4.29 -2.17
CA TYR A 13 -20.90 4.21 -2.79
C TYR A 13 -21.51 2.81 -2.65
N LEU A 14 -20.72 1.76 -2.91
CA LEU A 14 -21.19 0.37 -2.83
C LEU A 14 -21.55 -0.04 -1.38
N ILE A 15 -20.79 0.41 -0.40
CA ILE A 15 -20.99 0.05 1.01
C ILE A 15 -22.10 0.88 1.64
N GLU A 16 -22.10 2.21 1.44
CA GLU A 16 -23.03 3.11 2.14
C GLU A 16 -24.35 3.28 1.41
N GLN A 17 -24.34 3.47 0.09
CA GLN A 17 -25.54 3.74 -0.68
C GLN A 17 -26.22 2.45 -1.15
N LYS A 18 -25.45 1.50 -1.68
CA LYS A 18 -25.97 0.20 -2.10
C LYS A 18 -26.12 -0.79 -0.96
N LYS A 19 -25.51 -0.53 0.22
CA LYS A 19 -25.55 -1.39 1.42
C LYS A 19 -25.08 -2.82 1.14
N ASN A 20 -24.18 -2.99 0.17
CA ASN A 20 -23.63 -4.29 -0.16
C ASN A 20 -22.81 -4.83 1.01
N ASN A 21 -22.88 -6.15 1.20
CA ASN A 21 -22.02 -6.89 2.11
C ASN A 21 -21.09 -7.78 1.30
N TYR A 22 -19.84 -7.83 1.71
CA TYR A 22 -18.82 -8.66 1.11
C TYR A 22 -18.14 -9.47 2.20
N ASP A 23 -17.77 -10.71 1.88
CA ASP A 23 -17.10 -11.63 2.79
C ASP A 23 -15.58 -11.62 2.59
N LEU A 24 -15.15 -11.17 1.41
CA LEU A 24 -13.75 -11.10 1.02
C LEU A 24 -13.39 -9.70 0.49
N PHE A 25 -12.30 -9.16 1.01
CA PHE A 25 -11.71 -7.89 0.59
C PHE A 25 -10.28 -8.14 0.15
N ILE A 26 -10.02 -8.07 -1.14
CA ILE A 26 -8.67 -8.23 -1.70
C ILE A 26 -8.15 -6.91 -2.22
N GLY A 27 -6.92 -6.56 -1.87
CA GLY A 27 -6.28 -5.33 -2.29
C GLY A 27 -4.88 -5.52 -2.83
N THR A 28 -4.55 -4.77 -3.89
CA THR A 28 -3.22 -4.69 -4.48
C THR A 28 -2.73 -3.25 -4.40
N SER A 29 -1.47 -3.05 -4.00
CA SER A 29 -0.86 -1.71 -3.96
C SER A 29 -1.70 -0.74 -3.12
N THR A 30 -2.12 0.38 -3.70
CA THR A 30 -3.01 1.35 -3.06
C THR A 30 -4.32 0.72 -2.56
N GLY A 31 -4.80 -0.36 -3.20
CA GLY A 31 -5.95 -1.13 -2.75
C GLY A 31 -5.71 -1.81 -1.40
N SER A 32 -4.48 -2.22 -1.11
CA SER A 32 -4.11 -2.84 0.17
C SER A 32 -4.27 -1.88 1.36
N LEU A 33 -4.12 -0.57 1.13
CA LEU A 33 -4.38 0.46 2.14
C LEU A 33 -5.89 0.63 2.43
N LEU A 34 -6.73 0.31 1.45
CA LEU A 34 -8.18 0.52 1.54
C LEU A 34 -8.89 -0.65 2.20
N VAL A 35 -8.49 -1.89 1.89
CA VAL A 35 -9.30 -3.09 2.19
C VAL A 35 -9.59 -3.29 3.66
N SER A 36 -8.65 -3.00 4.56
CA SER A 36 -8.87 -3.11 6.00
C SER A 36 -9.95 -2.14 6.49
N HIS A 37 -9.86 -0.88 6.07
CA HIS A 37 -10.84 0.16 6.41
C HIS A 37 -12.22 -0.13 5.80
N LEU A 38 -12.25 -0.63 4.55
CA LEU A 38 -13.50 -1.02 3.88
C LEU A 38 -14.19 -2.19 4.60
N ALA A 39 -13.43 -3.20 5.02
CA ALA A 39 -13.96 -4.32 5.77
C ALA A 39 -14.56 -3.90 7.13
N LEU A 40 -14.00 -2.87 7.74
CA LEU A 40 -14.52 -2.23 8.96
C LEU A 40 -15.60 -1.18 8.70
N ARG A 41 -15.91 -0.86 7.44
CA ARG A 41 -16.82 0.23 7.02
C ARG A 41 -16.36 1.63 7.48
N LYS A 42 -15.06 1.83 7.68
CA LYS A 42 -14.44 3.09 8.12
C LYS A 42 -14.09 3.98 6.93
N VAL A 43 -15.10 4.43 6.19
CA VAL A 43 -14.90 5.16 4.92
C VAL A 43 -14.37 6.57 5.13
N ASP A 44 -14.75 7.23 6.21
CA ASP A 44 -14.26 8.59 6.53
C ASP A 44 -12.75 8.59 6.84
N GLU A 45 -12.23 7.52 7.44
CA GLU A 45 -10.80 7.36 7.68
C GLU A 45 -10.02 7.24 6.35
N ILE A 46 -10.57 6.50 5.37
CA ILE A 46 -10.01 6.43 4.01
C ILE A 46 -9.90 7.82 3.40
N LYS A 47 -10.97 8.59 3.45
CA LYS A 47 -10.99 9.96 2.92
C LYS A 47 -9.94 10.84 3.60
N SER A 48 -9.83 10.79 4.92
CA SER A 48 -8.83 11.54 5.68
C SER A 48 -7.41 11.17 5.28
N ILE A 49 -7.09 9.86 5.14
CA ILE A 49 -5.78 9.39 4.71
C ILE A 49 -5.44 9.95 3.33
N TYR A 50 -6.34 9.79 2.35
CA TYR A 50 -6.05 10.22 0.97
C TYR A 50 -5.98 11.73 0.76
N THR A 51 -6.66 12.53 1.58
CA THR A 51 -6.60 14.00 1.48
C THR A 51 -5.36 14.60 2.14
N ASN A 52 -4.74 13.89 3.09
CA ASN A 52 -3.63 14.41 3.88
C ASN A 52 -2.25 13.84 3.46
N VAL A 53 -2.21 12.80 2.62
CA VAL A 53 -0.97 12.17 2.18
C VAL A 53 -0.26 13.01 1.12
N ASN A 54 1.03 13.24 1.34
CA ASN A 54 1.94 13.88 0.39
C ASN A 54 3.23 13.04 0.23
N GLN A 55 4.16 13.49 -0.61
CA GLN A 55 5.40 12.74 -0.85
C GLN A 55 6.24 12.52 0.41
N ASN A 56 6.26 13.48 1.32
CA ASN A 56 7.01 13.35 2.57
C ASN A 56 6.37 12.35 3.54
N SER A 57 5.06 12.13 3.42
CA SER A 57 4.34 11.08 4.18
C SER A 57 4.61 9.67 3.65
N ILE A 58 5.13 9.55 2.43
CA ILE A 58 5.39 8.27 1.76
C ILE A 58 6.88 7.91 1.80
N PHE A 59 7.73 8.86 1.37
CA PHE A 59 9.14 8.61 1.15
C PHE A 59 10.00 9.05 2.33
N SER A 60 10.78 8.14 2.88
CA SER A 60 11.95 8.47 3.72
C SER A 60 13.14 8.91 2.86
N HIS A 61 13.19 8.45 1.60
CA HIS A 61 14.13 8.91 0.59
C HIS A 61 13.40 9.03 -0.76
N CYS A 62 13.06 10.28 -1.12
CA CYS A 62 12.22 10.54 -2.30
C CYS A 62 13.07 10.61 -3.58
N PRO A 63 12.76 9.80 -4.61
CA PRO A 63 13.45 9.83 -5.89
C PRO A 63 12.91 10.93 -6.82
N PHE A 64 11.86 11.65 -6.41
CA PHE A 64 11.19 12.65 -7.23
C PHE A 64 11.47 14.07 -6.75
N LYS A 65 11.41 15.02 -7.68
CA LYS A 65 11.47 16.45 -7.43
C LYS A 65 10.25 17.10 -8.03
N ILE A 66 9.44 17.77 -7.19
CA ILE A 66 8.33 18.59 -7.65
C ILE A 66 8.81 20.02 -7.84
N LYS A 67 8.49 20.60 -8.98
CA LYS A 67 8.67 22.04 -9.26
C LYS A 67 7.32 22.61 -9.67
N THR A 68 6.82 23.54 -8.90
CA THR A 68 5.63 24.31 -9.27
C THR A 68 6.04 25.52 -10.10
N LYS A 69 5.53 25.60 -11.34
CA LYS A 69 5.74 26.74 -12.22
C LYS A 69 4.40 27.20 -12.76
N HIS A 70 4.01 28.44 -12.52
CA HIS A 70 2.73 29.02 -12.93
C HIS A 70 1.49 28.20 -12.47
N GLY A 71 1.53 27.67 -11.24
CA GLY A 71 0.43 26.85 -10.70
C GLY A 71 0.38 25.41 -11.22
N VAL A 72 1.28 25.02 -12.12
CA VAL A 72 1.39 23.65 -12.65
C VAL A 72 2.55 22.92 -11.96
N GLU A 73 2.25 21.76 -11.38
CA GLU A 73 3.26 20.89 -10.78
C GLU A 73 3.92 20.03 -11.86
N ASN A 74 5.24 20.15 -11.96
CA ASN A 74 6.08 19.31 -12.80
C ASN A 74 6.88 18.36 -11.94
N ILE A 75 6.67 17.06 -12.16
CA ILE A 75 7.37 15.99 -11.44
C ILE A 75 8.57 15.56 -12.30
N GLY A 76 9.75 15.65 -11.73
CA GLY A 76 10.99 15.18 -12.34
C GLY A 76 11.72 14.20 -11.44
N ILE A 77 12.75 13.56 -11.97
CA ILE A 77 13.62 12.65 -11.24
C ILE A 77 14.68 13.44 -10.48
N HIS A 78 14.92 13.08 -9.22
CA HIS A 78 15.94 13.67 -8.36
C HIS A 78 17.25 12.87 -8.45
N HIS A 79 18.01 13.02 -9.54
CA HIS A 79 19.20 12.20 -9.82
C HIS A 79 20.20 12.15 -8.65
N PHE A 80 20.43 13.26 -7.96
CA PHE A 80 21.34 13.29 -6.81
C PHE A 80 20.89 12.39 -5.66
N ASN A 81 19.59 12.39 -5.35
CA ASN A 81 19.05 11.51 -4.33
C ASN A 81 19.18 10.05 -4.72
N ILE A 82 18.94 9.70 -5.98
CA ILE A 82 19.08 8.34 -6.49
C ILE A 82 20.52 7.86 -6.36
N ILE A 83 21.49 8.67 -6.81
CA ILE A 83 22.93 8.35 -6.69
C ILE A 83 23.32 8.15 -5.23
N LYS A 84 22.87 9.06 -4.34
CA LYS A 84 23.12 8.94 -2.90
C LYS A 84 22.54 7.65 -2.31
N ASN A 85 21.38 7.22 -2.81
CA ASN A 85 20.73 5.97 -2.35
C ASN A 85 21.54 4.74 -2.79
N PHE A 86 22.03 4.72 -4.03
CA PHE A 86 22.90 3.65 -4.51
C PHE A 86 24.24 3.58 -3.78
N ILE A 87 24.85 4.75 -3.47
CA ILE A 87 26.10 4.80 -2.68
C ILE A 87 25.90 4.19 -1.30
N LYS A 88 24.69 4.30 -0.72
CA LYS A 88 24.31 3.67 0.54
C LYS A 88 24.00 2.16 0.43
N GLY A 89 24.13 1.57 -0.76
CA GLY A 89 23.89 0.16 -1.02
C GLY A 89 22.43 -0.22 -1.28
N SER A 90 21.54 0.76 -1.45
CA SER A 90 20.15 0.48 -1.85
C SER A 90 20.10 -0.03 -3.29
N LYS A 91 19.16 -0.95 -3.56
CA LYS A 91 18.88 -1.46 -4.91
C LYS A 91 17.78 -0.65 -5.62
N THR A 92 17.22 0.37 -4.98
CA THR A 92 16.07 1.15 -5.45
C THR A 92 16.39 2.63 -5.54
N PHE A 93 15.60 3.38 -6.30
CA PHE A 93 15.77 4.82 -6.49
C PHE A 93 15.35 5.61 -5.25
N GLY A 94 14.41 5.08 -4.46
CA GLY A 94 13.89 5.70 -3.25
C GLY A 94 13.52 4.67 -2.19
N GLU A 95 13.18 5.18 -1.00
CA GLU A 95 12.79 4.37 0.15
C GLU A 95 11.48 4.91 0.74
N SER A 96 10.60 4.00 1.18
CA SER A 96 9.20 4.29 1.58
C SER A 96 8.91 4.01 3.06
N TYR A 97 9.87 4.14 3.95
CA TYR A 97 9.67 3.83 5.38
C TYR A 97 8.67 4.78 6.07
N HIS A 98 8.45 6.00 5.55
CA HIS A 98 7.40 6.87 6.07
C HIS A 98 6.01 6.30 5.78
N LEU A 99 5.81 5.68 4.60
CA LEU A 99 4.57 4.96 4.30
C LEU A 99 4.33 3.80 5.27
N LYS A 100 5.39 3.04 5.64
CA LYS A 100 5.26 1.98 6.64
C LYS A 100 4.70 2.53 7.95
N LYS A 101 5.29 3.62 8.44
CA LYS A 101 4.81 4.28 9.66
C LYS A 101 3.36 4.76 9.51
N LEU A 102 3.00 5.36 8.38
CA LEU A 102 1.63 5.80 8.12
C LEU A 102 0.64 4.63 8.18
N ILE A 103 1.01 3.46 7.67
CA ILE A 103 0.18 2.24 7.75
C ILE A 103 0.04 1.79 9.20
N ASP A 104 1.13 1.70 9.95
CA ASP A 104 1.13 1.30 11.36
C ASP A 104 0.27 2.25 12.21
N ASP A 105 0.26 3.56 11.89
CA ASP A 105 -0.55 4.57 12.57
C ASP A 105 -2.04 4.55 12.13
N SER A 106 -2.36 4.04 10.93
CA SER A 106 -3.71 4.08 10.35
C SER A 106 -4.59 2.89 10.68
N ILE A 107 -4.00 1.75 11.01
CA ILE A 107 -4.68 0.52 11.38
C ILE A 107 -4.34 0.22 12.84
N SER A 108 -5.28 0.39 13.75
CA SER A 108 -5.04 0.07 15.15
C SER A 108 -4.99 -1.45 15.38
N GLU A 109 -4.29 -1.88 16.44
CA GLU A 109 -4.28 -3.30 16.84
C GLU A 109 -5.68 -3.80 17.21
N VAL A 110 -6.55 -2.92 17.72
CA VAL A 110 -7.96 -3.23 18.00
C VAL A 110 -8.71 -3.52 16.69
N ASP A 111 -8.48 -2.70 15.65
CA ASP A 111 -9.08 -2.89 14.33
C ASP A 111 -8.61 -4.19 13.68
N PHE A 112 -7.30 -4.46 13.77
CA PHE A 112 -6.72 -5.70 13.29
C PHE A 112 -7.35 -6.93 13.98
N ASN A 113 -7.44 -6.93 15.32
CA ASN A 113 -8.03 -8.03 16.07
C ASN A 113 -9.52 -8.20 15.74
N THR A 114 -10.25 -7.12 15.56
CA THR A 114 -11.66 -7.14 15.12
C THR A 114 -11.79 -7.83 13.75
N LEU A 115 -10.95 -7.47 12.78
CA LEU A 115 -10.95 -8.09 11.45
C LEU A 115 -10.53 -9.56 11.51
N LYS A 116 -9.48 -9.87 12.28
CA LYS A 116 -8.96 -11.24 12.39
C LYS A 116 -9.99 -12.21 12.98
N GLN A 117 -10.83 -11.75 13.89
CA GLN A 117 -11.89 -12.54 14.52
C GLN A 117 -13.21 -12.56 13.71
N ASN A 118 -13.34 -11.67 12.71
CA ASN A 118 -14.53 -11.61 11.88
C ASN A 118 -14.58 -12.79 10.89
N TYR A 119 -15.77 -13.11 10.38
CA TYR A 119 -15.94 -14.08 9.30
C TYR A 119 -15.40 -13.59 7.96
N ARG A 120 -15.32 -12.26 7.78
CA ARG A 120 -14.75 -11.62 6.60
C ARG A 120 -13.24 -11.84 6.54
N ASP A 121 -12.73 -12.00 5.33
CA ASP A 121 -11.29 -12.04 5.12
C ASP A 121 -10.78 -10.77 4.45
N VAL A 122 -9.58 -10.37 4.83
CA VAL A 122 -8.86 -9.25 4.26
C VAL A 122 -7.53 -9.76 3.74
N VAL A 123 -7.34 -9.65 2.44
CA VAL A 123 -6.18 -10.22 1.73
C VAL A 123 -5.43 -9.10 1.01
N VAL A 124 -4.13 -9.11 1.10
CA VAL A 124 -3.26 -8.23 0.30
C VAL A 124 -2.38 -9.04 -0.62
N THR A 125 -2.17 -8.52 -1.83
CA THR A 125 -1.32 -9.18 -2.83
C THR A 125 0.08 -8.59 -2.83
N VAL A 126 1.08 -9.45 -2.97
CA VAL A 126 2.49 -9.06 -3.11
C VAL A 126 3.14 -9.84 -4.24
N SER A 127 4.12 -9.25 -4.89
CA SER A 127 4.95 -9.95 -5.89
C SER A 127 6.21 -10.47 -5.23
N ASN A 128 6.36 -11.80 -5.20
CA ASN A 128 7.61 -12.46 -4.83
C ASN A 128 8.52 -12.50 -6.05
N LEU A 129 9.49 -11.59 -6.09
CA LEU A 129 10.43 -11.46 -7.23
C LEU A 129 11.43 -12.59 -7.30
N SER A 130 11.75 -13.23 -6.18
CA SER A 130 12.67 -14.36 -6.12
C SER A 130 12.08 -15.63 -6.73
N LEU A 131 10.76 -15.83 -6.56
CA LEU A 131 10.04 -17.00 -7.08
C LEU A 131 9.22 -16.68 -8.34
N ASN A 132 9.22 -15.41 -8.77
CA ASN A 132 8.44 -14.91 -9.91
C ASN A 132 6.96 -15.29 -9.84
N GLN A 133 6.33 -15.04 -8.69
CA GLN A 133 4.92 -15.36 -8.44
C GLN A 133 4.23 -14.29 -7.63
N VAL A 134 2.90 -14.21 -7.76
CA VAL A 134 2.03 -13.43 -6.90
C VAL A 134 1.69 -14.27 -5.67
N GLU A 135 1.71 -13.65 -4.50
CA GLU A 135 1.32 -14.27 -3.25
C GLU A 135 0.20 -13.47 -2.59
N TYR A 136 -0.73 -14.18 -1.98
CA TYR A 136 -1.88 -13.65 -1.28
C TYR A 136 -1.67 -13.80 0.23
N LYS A 137 -1.81 -12.70 0.96
CA LYS A 137 -1.52 -12.63 2.40
C LYS A 137 -2.82 -12.30 3.14
N SER A 138 -3.45 -13.33 3.71
CA SER A 138 -4.65 -13.15 4.53
C SER A 138 -4.31 -12.60 5.90
N ILE A 139 -5.14 -11.68 6.40
CA ILE A 139 -5.05 -11.17 7.79
C ILE A 139 -5.12 -12.29 8.83
N LYS A 140 -5.76 -13.43 8.48
CA LYS A 140 -5.92 -14.59 9.36
C LYS A 140 -4.60 -15.25 9.72
N ASP A 141 -3.60 -15.20 8.82
CA ASP A 141 -2.36 -15.95 8.89
C ASP A 141 -1.23 -15.24 9.64
N PHE A 142 -1.39 -13.93 9.91
CA PHE A 142 -0.30 -13.10 10.41
C PHE A 142 -0.62 -12.44 11.75
N SER A 143 0.41 -11.96 12.43
CA SER A 143 0.29 -11.01 13.54
C SER A 143 0.02 -9.59 13.00
N TYR A 144 -0.38 -8.68 13.88
CA TYR A 144 -0.67 -7.28 13.54
C TYR A 144 0.51 -6.62 12.79
N LEU A 145 1.70 -6.68 13.36
CA LEU A 145 2.89 -6.04 12.77
C LEU A 145 3.30 -6.68 11.43
N GLU A 146 3.15 -8.00 11.31
CA GLU A 146 3.44 -8.70 10.05
C GLU A 146 2.44 -8.35 8.96
N PHE A 147 1.15 -8.24 9.29
CA PHE A 147 0.14 -7.87 8.30
C PHE A 147 0.30 -6.42 7.83
N CYS A 148 0.57 -5.48 8.74
CA CYS A 148 0.92 -4.10 8.37
C CYS A 148 2.16 -4.04 7.47
N GLU A 149 3.16 -4.89 7.73
CA GLU A 149 4.33 -5.00 6.86
C GLU A 149 3.96 -5.55 5.47
N TRP A 150 3.06 -6.53 5.36
CA TRP A 150 2.58 -7.04 4.08
C TRP A 150 1.79 -5.98 3.29
N ILE A 151 0.98 -5.15 3.95
CA ILE A 151 0.33 -3.98 3.33
C ILE A 151 1.39 -3.04 2.76
N TRP A 152 2.43 -2.71 3.56
CA TRP A 152 3.52 -1.86 3.10
C TRP A 152 4.27 -2.46 1.91
N ILE A 153 4.60 -3.75 1.94
CA ILE A 153 5.26 -4.47 0.84
C ILE A 153 4.41 -4.39 -0.43
N SER A 154 3.11 -4.63 -0.30
CA SER A 154 2.15 -4.54 -1.41
C SER A 154 2.14 -3.17 -2.09
N CYS A 155 2.49 -2.11 -1.36
CA CYS A 155 2.52 -0.74 -1.88
C CYS A 155 3.88 -0.31 -2.46
N ASN A 156 4.91 -1.15 -2.36
CA ASN A 156 6.28 -0.79 -2.75
C ASN A 156 6.54 -1.03 -4.24
N TYR A 157 6.17 -0.06 -5.07
CA TYR A 157 6.38 -0.10 -6.51
C TYR A 157 7.86 0.15 -6.86
N THR A 158 8.61 -0.93 -7.05
CA THR A 158 10.01 -0.89 -7.46
C THR A 158 10.13 -0.46 -8.93
N PRO A 159 11.21 0.25 -9.32
CA PRO A 159 12.39 0.64 -8.52
C PRO A 159 12.24 1.95 -7.73
N PHE A 160 11.08 2.59 -7.73
CA PHE A 160 10.89 3.92 -7.12
C PHE A 160 10.72 3.88 -5.60
N MET A 161 10.31 2.74 -5.05
CA MET A 161 10.07 2.50 -3.64
C MET A 161 10.90 1.32 -3.14
N SER A 162 10.85 1.05 -1.83
CA SER A 162 11.67 0.03 -1.19
C SER A 162 11.47 -1.37 -1.79
N LEU A 163 12.57 -2.10 -1.96
CA LEU A 163 12.58 -3.54 -2.21
C LEU A 163 12.77 -4.25 -0.87
N VAL A 164 11.83 -5.10 -0.50
CA VAL A 164 11.82 -5.71 0.83
C VAL A 164 12.31 -7.14 0.78
N LYS A 165 13.30 -7.46 1.63
CA LYS A 165 13.74 -8.84 1.87
C LYS A 165 13.03 -9.40 3.09
N LYS A 166 12.37 -10.55 2.91
CA LYS A 166 11.67 -11.25 3.98
C LYS A 166 11.71 -12.77 3.71
N ASN A 167 12.05 -13.55 4.73
CA ASN A 167 12.11 -15.01 4.64
C ASN A 167 12.98 -15.55 3.47
N GLY A 168 14.09 -14.88 3.18
CA GLY A 168 15.00 -15.27 2.11
C GLY A 168 14.57 -14.85 0.69
N CYS A 169 13.40 -14.25 0.52
CA CYS A 169 12.88 -13.78 -0.76
C CYS A 169 12.88 -12.23 -0.85
N GLU A 170 12.88 -11.71 -2.06
CA GLU A 170 12.71 -10.29 -2.36
C GLU A 170 11.25 -10.05 -2.81
N TYR A 171 10.59 -9.09 -2.17
CA TYR A 171 9.20 -8.74 -2.40
C TYR A 171 9.03 -7.30 -2.84
N ALA A 172 7.99 -7.06 -3.65
CA ALA A 172 7.60 -5.75 -4.13
C ALA A 172 6.07 -5.64 -4.30
N ASP A 173 5.63 -4.50 -4.84
CA ASP A 173 4.22 -4.21 -5.12
C ASP A 173 3.52 -5.36 -5.85
N GLY A 174 2.37 -5.76 -5.35
CA GLY A 174 1.56 -6.82 -5.96
C GLY A 174 1.16 -6.54 -7.40
N GLY A 175 1.06 -5.27 -7.78
CA GLY A 175 0.71 -4.84 -9.14
C GLY A 175 1.78 -5.14 -10.19
N LEU A 176 2.99 -5.57 -9.80
CA LEU A 176 3.99 -6.08 -10.74
C LEU A 176 3.59 -7.45 -11.32
N GLY A 177 2.88 -8.26 -10.54
CA GLY A 177 2.39 -9.57 -10.97
C GLY A 177 0.91 -9.60 -11.28
N SER A 178 0.06 -9.00 -10.45
CA SER A 178 -1.40 -8.92 -10.65
C SER A 178 -1.95 -7.59 -10.18
N MET A 179 -2.40 -6.75 -11.12
CA MET A 179 -3.00 -5.44 -10.77
C MET A 179 -4.41 -5.57 -10.21
N VAL A 180 -5.15 -6.59 -10.63
CA VAL A 180 -6.53 -6.87 -10.19
C VAL A 180 -6.64 -8.37 -9.91
N PRO A 181 -6.64 -8.79 -8.63
CA PRO A 181 -6.62 -10.20 -8.23
C PRO A 181 -8.04 -10.80 -8.32
N ILE A 182 -8.50 -11.10 -9.53
CA ILE A 182 -9.84 -11.65 -9.79
C ILE A 182 -9.85 -13.19 -9.73
N GLU A 183 -8.70 -13.83 -9.77
CA GLU A 183 -8.56 -15.29 -9.91
C GLU A 183 -8.53 -16.03 -8.57
N GLU A 184 -8.79 -15.32 -7.44
CA GLU A 184 -8.81 -15.91 -6.10
C GLU A 184 -10.25 -16.14 -5.58
#